data_919e8ceaaebce9f30db2170a31673a9d
#
_entry.id   919e8ceaaebce9f30db2170a31673a9d
#
_cell.length_a   1.000
_cell.length_b   1.000
_cell.length_c   1.000
_cell.angle_alpha   90.00
_cell.angle_beta   90.00
_cell.angle_gamma   90.00
#
_symmetry.space_group_name_H-M   'P 1'
#
loop_
_entity.id
_entity.type
_entity.pdbx_description
1 polymer ?
#
loop_
_entity_poly.entity_id
_entity_poly.type
_entity_poly.pdbx_seq_one_letter_code
_entity_poly.pdbx_strand_id
1 'polypeptide(L)'
;DVLLAASRSENIENRTDALDIGGLTAKIVDVEAYTVENVAPLLTAQMEDAGKDKIIAIIDIGATMTSLNVIENGNLIYTREQNFGGKQLTEEIMRRYGLAYEEAGRLKKSGGLPDNYIPEVLEPFKETIAQQVGRFLQFFYTSGQHNTVDLIALAGGCASIPGIDELVESQLGITTVIANPFANMSLSSKVNPQSLSK
;
A
#
# COMPACT_ATOMS: atom_id res chain seq x y z
N ASP A 1 -16.06 -2.33 -26.86
CA ASP A 1 -15.23 -1.30 -26.22
C ASP A 1 -13.78 -1.79 -26.20
N VAL A 2 -12.84 -0.87 -26.32
CA VAL A 2 -11.40 -1.16 -26.27
C VAL A 2 -10.80 -0.32 -25.17
N LEU A 3 -10.08 -0.97 -24.24
CA LEU A 3 -9.31 -0.29 -23.22
C LEU A 3 -7.94 0.08 -23.80
N LEU A 4 -7.57 1.36 -23.69
CA LEU A 4 -6.28 1.87 -24.13
C LEU A 4 -5.49 2.37 -22.92
N ALA A 5 -4.29 1.80 -22.72
CA ALA A 5 -3.32 2.30 -21.76
C ALA A 5 -2.12 2.87 -22.52
N ALA A 6 -1.64 4.05 -22.10
CA ALA A 6 -0.49 4.70 -22.71
C ALA A 6 0.41 5.31 -21.62
N SER A 7 1.73 5.20 -21.82
CA SER A 7 2.74 5.86 -21.00
C SER A 7 3.80 6.49 -21.87
N ARG A 8 4.61 7.40 -21.31
CA ARG A 8 5.80 7.90 -21.99
C ARG A 8 6.83 6.77 -22.11
N SER A 9 7.46 6.62 -23.28
CA SER A 9 8.51 5.62 -23.50
C SER A 9 9.62 5.69 -22.44
N GLU A 10 10.04 6.90 -22.08
CA GLU A 10 11.05 7.15 -21.04
C GLU A 10 10.73 6.45 -19.70
N ASN A 11 9.47 6.40 -19.29
CA ASN A 11 9.08 5.72 -18.06
C ASN A 11 9.30 4.21 -18.13
N ILE A 12 9.15 3.63 -19.30
CA ILE A 12 9.36 2.20 -19.55
C ILE A 12 10.87 1.94 -19.67
N GLU A 13 11.57 2.72 -20.49
CA GLU A 13 13.01 2.61 -20.73
C GLU A 13 13.79 2.69 -19.41
N ASN A 14 13.54 3.67 -18.55
CA ASN A 14 14.20 3.79 -17.24
C ASN A 14 14.07 2.52 -16.37
N ARG A 15 12.96 1.79 -16.47
CA ARG A 15 12.74 0.56 -15.72
C ARG A 15 13.42 -0.64 -16.37
N THR A 16 13.34 -0.74 -17.69
CA THR A 16 13.98 -1.82 -18.43
C THR A 16 15.50 -1.71 -18.39
N ASP A 17 16.06 -0.51 -18.49
CA ASP A 17 17.49 -0.24 -18.37
C ASP A 17 18.02 -0.62 -16.98
N ALA A 18 17.27 -0.31 -15.92
CA ALA A 18 17.64 -0.72 -14.56
C ALA A 18 17.70 -2.25 -14.41
N LEU A 19 16.78 -2.97 -15.05
CA LEU A 19 16.78 -4.44 -15.08
C LEU A 19 17.96 -4.98 -15.89
N ASP A 20 18.24 -4.39 -17.07
CA ASP A 20 19.36 -4.77 -17.93
C ASP A 20 20.72 -4.59 -17.26
N ILE A 21 20.90 -3.47 -16.51
CA ILE A 21 22.10 -3.25 -15.66
C ILE A 21 22.21 -4.35 -14.59
N GLY A 22 21.09 -4.81 -14.05
CA GLY A 22 21.04 -5.93 -13.09
C GLY A 22 21.20 -7.32 -13.73
N GLY A 23 21.40 -7.41 -15.05
CA GLY A 23 21.50 -8.68 -15.79
C GLY A 23 20.17 -9.40 -15.96
N LEU A 24 19.04 -8.69 -15.86
CA LEU A 24 17.69 -9.22 -16.02
C LEU A 24 17.06 -8.68 -17.30
N THR A 25 16.20 -9.46 -17.93
CA THR A 25 15.45 -9.05 -19.12
C THR A 25 13.98 -8.86 -18.76
N ALA A 26 13.43 -7.67 -19.00
CA ALA A 26 12.01 -7.41 -18.84
C ALA A 26 11.21 -8.18 -19.91
N LYS A 27 10.29 -9.05 -19.49
CA LYS A 27 9.41 -9.81 -20.40
C LYS A 27 8.00 -9.22 -20.47
N ILE A 28 7.54 -8.60 -19.39
CA ILE A 28 6.20 -8.05 -19.26
C ILE A 28 6.32 -6.69 -18.61
N VAL A 29 5.64 -5.71 -19.19
CA VAL A 29 5.40 -4.38 -18.59
C VAL A 29 3.90 -4.22 -18.51
N ASP A 30 3.39 -3.91 -17.31
CA ASP A 30 1.96 -3.83 -17.06
C ASP A 30 1.61 -2.52 -16.35
N VAL A 31 0.32 -2.23 -16.20
CA VAL A 31 -0.21 -1.10 -15.45
C VAL A 31 -0.41 -1.54 -13.99
N GLU A 32 0.08 -0.75 -13.04
CA GLU A 32 0.06 -1.08 -11.61
C GLU A 32 -1.35 -1.45 -11.11
N ALA A 33 -2.38 -0.70 -11.48
CA ALA A 33 -3.75 -0.99 -11.08
C ALA A 33 -4.23 -2.39 -11.52
N TYR A 34 -3.83 -2.86 -12.71
CA TYR A 34 -4.16 -4.20 -13.19
C TYR A 34 -3.31 -5.28 -12.52
N THR A 35 -2.08 -4.96 -12.13
CA THR A 35 -1.28 -5.90 -11.33
C THR A 35 -1.90 -6.11 -9.94
N VAL A 36 -2.47 -5.06 -9.34
CA VAL A 36 -3.22 -5.15 -8.09
C VAL A 36 -4.52 -5.95 -8.28
N GLU A 37 -5.26 -5.73 -9.37
CA GLU A 37 -6.44 -6.53 -9.72
C GLU A 37 -6.09 -8.02 -9.83
N ASN A 38 -4.98 -8.35 -10.49
CA ASN A 38 -4.51 -9.73 -10.64
C ASN A 38 -4.10 -10.39 -9.29
N VAL A 39 -3.70 -9.62 -8.31
CA VAL A 39 -3.35 -10.10 -6.95
C VAL A 39 -4.57 -10.19 -6.03
N ALA A 40 -5.63 -9.45 -6.30
CA ALA A 40 -6.83 -9.40 -5.46
C ALA A 40 -7.41 -10.80 -5.12
N PRO A 41 -7.44 -11.80 -6.03
CA PRO A 41 -7.90 -13.15 -5.70
C PRO A 41 -7.09 -13.83 -4.59
N LEU A 42 -5.80 -13.53 -4.44
CA LEU A 42 -4.98 -14.07 -3.35
C LEU A 42 -5.34 -13.49 -1.99
N LEU A 43 -5.86 -12.26 -1.97
CA LEU A 43 -6.36 -11.62 -0.75
C LEU A 43 -7.77 -12.09 -0.42
N THR A 44 -8.66 -12.14 -1.42
CA THR A 44 -10.05 -12.55 -1.22
C THR A 44 -10.18 -14.02 -0.84
N ALA A 45 -9.28 -14.90 -1.30
CA ALA A 45 -9.24 -16.31 -0.90
C ALA A 45 -9.04 -16.51 0.61
N GLN A 46 -8.64 -15.49 1.35
CA GLN A 46 -8.50 -15.50 2.80
C GLN A 46 -9.77 -15.04 3.54
N MET A 47 -10.75 -14.55 2.79
CA MET A 47 -12.02 -14.06 3.32
C MET A 47 -13.08 -15.16 3.30
N GLU A 48 -14.12 -14.98 4.10
CA GLU A 48 -15.32 -15.80 4.03
C GLU A 48 -15.95 -15.71 2.63
N ASP A 49 -16.38 -16.82 2.07
CA ASP A 49 -16.93 -16.94 0.72
C ASP A 49 -16.06 -16.34 -0.39
N ALA A 50 -14.70 -16.35 -0.17
CA ALA A 50 -13.71 -15.75 -1.07
C ALA A 50 -14.03 -14.30 -1.46
N GLY A 51 -14.67 -13.56 -0.57
CA GLY A 51 -15.04 -12.14 -0.79
C GLY A 51 -16.14 -11.94 -1.84
N LYS A 52 -16.96 -12.95 -2.12
CA LYS A 52 -18.06 -12.85 -3.06
C LYS A 52 -19.01 -11.72 -2.66
N ASP A 53 -19.43 -10.94 -3.66
CA ASP A 53 -20.35 -9.81 -3.51
C ASP A 53 -19.84 -8.74 -2.51
N LYS A 54 -18.51 -8.69 -2.27
CA LYS A 54 -17.86 -7.70 -1.42
C LYS A 54 -17.16 -6.63 -2.24
N ILE A 55 -17.22 -5.40 -1.75
CA ILE A 55 -16.44 -4.27 -2.26
C ILE A 55 -15.21 -4.10 -1.38
N ILE A 56 -14.04 -4.29 -1.97
CA ILE A 56 -12.76 -4.30 -1.27
C ILE A 56 -11.93 -3.11 -1.73
N ALA A 57 -11.52 -2.26 -0.79
CA ALA A 57 -10.58 -1.18 -1.04
C ALA A 57 -9.15 -1.64 -0.72
N ILE A 58 -8.32 -1.81 -1.73
CA ILE A 58 -6.89 -2.08 -1.57
C ILE A 58 -6.17 -0.73 -1.60
N ILE A 59 -5.52 -0.36 -0.51
CA ILE A 59 -4.83 0.92 -0.35
C ILE A 59 -3.35 0.65 -0.14
N ASP A 60 -2.57 0.92 -1.18
CA ASP A 60 -1.10 0.81 -1.15
C ASP A 60 -0.50 2.15 -0.71
N ILE A 61 0.14 2.16 0.46
CA ILE A 61 0.79 3.34 1.03
C ILE A 61 2.30 3.19 0.87
N GLY A 62 2.79 3.67 -0.26
CA GLY A 62 4.20 3.60 -0.64
C GLY A 62 5.09 4.64 0.02
N ALA A 63 6.25 4.88 -0.58
CA ALA A 63 7.20 5.89 -0.09
C ALA A 63 6.74 7.32 -0.40
N THR A 64 6.27 7.58 -1.61
CA THR A 64 5.91 8.93 -2.11
C THR A 64 4.49 9.01 -2.64
N MET A 65 3.90 7.88 -2.98
CA MET A 65 2.57 7.75 -3.58
C MET A 65 1.72 6.80 -2.75
N THR A 66 0.45 7.11 -2.65
CA THR A 66 -0.59 6.20 -2.16
C THR A 66 -1.60 5.99 -3.26
N SER A 67 -1.95 4.74 -3.53
CA SER A 67 -2.99 4.36 -4.47
C SER A 67 -4.16 3.67 -3.78
N LEU A 68 -5.37 3.99 -4.21
CA LEU A 68 -6.60 3.26 -3.91
C LEU A 68 -7.01 2.48 -5.15
N ASN A 69 -7.23 1.19 -4.99
CA ASN A 69 -7.84 0.32 -6.00
C ASN A 69 -9.06 -0.36 -5.37
N VAL A 70 -10.25 -0.12 -5.92
CA VAL A 70 -11.48 -0.75 -5.44
C VAL A 70 -11.86 -1.90 -6.34
N ILE A 71 -12.02 -3.06 -5.74
CA ILE A 71 -12.31 -4.33 -6.41
C ILE A 71 -13.71 -4.79 -6.02
N GLU A 72 -14.50 -5.16 -6.99
CA GLU A 72 -15.79 -5.83 -6.81
C GLU A 72 -15.85 -7.09 -7.67
N ASN A 73 -16.13 -8.24 -7.06
CA ASN A 73 -16.20 -9.55 -7.75
C ASN A 73 -14.97 -9.83 -8.62
N GLY A 74 -13.78 -9.45 -8.13
CA GLY A 74 -12.50 -9.67 -8.82
C GLY A 74 -12.18 -8.67 -9.93
N ASN A 75 -13.00 -7.65 -10.15
CA ASN A 75 -12.78 -6.63 -11.17
C ASN A 75 -12.46 -5.28 -10.52
N LEU A 76 -11.52 -4.56 -11.12
CA LEU A 76 -11.20 -3.19 -10.72
C LEU A 76 -12.32 -2.25 -11.18
N ILE A 77 -13.01 -1.62 -10.23
CA ILE A 77 -14.12 -0.68 -10.50
C ILE A 77 -13.74 0.78 -10.28
N TYR A 78 -12.67 1.05 -9.54
CA TYR A 78 -12.20 2.40 -9.29
C TYR A 78 -10.70 2.40 -8.94
N THR A 79 -9.98 3.39 -9.44
CA THR A 79 -8.58 3.63 -9.03
C THR A 79 -8.33 5.13 -8.85
N ARG A 80 -7.48 5.46 -7.87
CA ARG A 80 -7.05 6.83 -7.60
C ARG A 80 -5.69 6.85 -6.96
N GLU A 81 -4.87 7.82 -7.33
CA GLU A 81 -3.55 8.04 -6.75
C GLU A 81 -3.43 9.42 -6.12
N GLN A 82 -2.57 9.55 -5.12
CA GLN A 82 -2.25 10.79 -4.45
C GLN A 82 -0.80 10.82 -3.97
N ASN A 83 -0.17 11.97 -4.07
CA ASN A 83 1.18 12.21 -3.54
C ASN A 83 1.14 12.25 -2.00
N PHE A 84 1.26 11.10 -1.38
CA PHE A 84 1.36 10.89 0.07
C PHE A 84 2.10 9.59 0.33
N GLY A 85 2.94 9.51 1.37
CA GLY A 85 3.62 8.27 1.73
C GLY A 85 4.67 8.42 2.82
N GLY A 86 5.41 7.34 3.07
CA GLY A 86 6.37 7.22 4.16
C GLY A 86 7.56 8.18 4.10
N LYS A 87 7.77 8.87 2.97
CA LYS A 87 8.76 9.93 2.83
C LYS A 87 8.43 11.11 3.74
N GLN A 88 7.15 11.46 3.89
CA GLN A 88 6.72 12.55 4.78
C GLN A 88 7.08 12.26 6.24
N LEU A 89 6.95 11.00 6.69
CA LEU A 89 7.42 10.62 8.02
C LEU A 89 8.94 10.77 8.15
N THR A 90 9.70 10.40 7.11
CA THR A 90 11.16 10.56 7.13
C THR A 90 11.56 12.05 7.19
N GLU A 91 10.90 12.89 6.42
CA GLU A 91 11.12 14.35 6.41
C GLU A 91 10.77 15.00 7.76
N GLU A 92 9.71 14.53 8.43
CA GLU A 92 9.37 15.00 9.76
C GLU A 92 10.42 14.60 10.80
N ILE A 93 10.94 13.37 10.73
CA ILE A 93 12.06 12.89 11.57
C ILE A 93 13.29 13.77 11.36
N MET A 94 13.66 14.04 10.10
CA MET A 94 14.79 14.93 9.75
C MET A 94 14.61 16.31 10.37
N ARG A 95 13.46 16.91 10.18
CA ARG A 95 13.13 18.26 10.65
C ARG A 95 13.18 18.35 12.17
N ARG A 96 12.67 17.34 12.87
CA ARG A 96 12.54 17.36 14.32
C ARG A 96 13.84 17.06 15.05
N TYR A 97 14.63 16.12 14.51
CA TYR A 97 15.84 15.64 15.17
C TYR A 97 17.14 16.10 14.51
N GLY A 98 17.07 16.92 13.44
CA GLY A 98 18.26 17.45 12.76
C GLY A 98 19.09 16.36 12.04
N LEU A 99 18.45 15.27 11.59
CA LEU A 99 19.12 14.13 10.98
C LEU A 99 19.20 14.26 9.46
N ALA A 100 20.25 13.65 8.86
CA ALA A 100 20.31 13.46 7.42
C ALA A 100 19.24 12.44 6.95
N TYR A 101 18.85 12.50 5.66
CA TYR A 101 17.77 11.66 5.11
C TYR A 101 18.04 10.16 5.29
N GLU A 102 19.26 9.72 4.99
CA GLU A 102 19.68 8.32 5.10
C GLU A 102 19.63 7.82 6.55
N GLU A 103 20.08 8.67 7.48
CA GLU A 103 20.08 8.34 8.90
C GLU A 103 18.66 8.30 9.47
N ALA A 104 17.82 9.29 9.14
CA ALA A 104 16.42 9.31 9.52
C ALA A 104 15.68 8.06 8.99
N GLY A 105 15.94 7.69 7.72
CA GLY A 105 15.37 6.50 7.10
C GLY A 105 15.83 5.20 7.77
N ARG A 106 17.09 5.12 8.18
CA ARG A 106 17.65 3.97 8.90
C ARG A 106 17.04 3.85 10.29
N LEU A 107 17.05 4.92 11.08
CA LEU A 107 16.54 4.93 12.46
C LEU A 107 15.02 4.68 12.50
N LYS A 108 14.27 5.18 11.52
CA LYS A 108 12.85 4.87 11.35
C LYS A 108 12.57 3.37 11.27
N LYS A 109 13.46 2.60 10.61
CA LYS A 109 13.29 1.16 10.40
C LYS A 109 13.87 0.32 11.52
N SER A 110 15.07 0.68 12.01
CA SER A 110 15.84 -0.12 12.98
C SER A 110 15.60 0.29 14.43
N GLY A 111 14.87 1.38 14.67
CA GLY A 111 14.75 1.99 16.00
C GLY A 111 15.96 2.85 16.35
N GLY A 112 15.94 3.43 17.57
CA GLY A 112 16.99 4.30 18.08
C GLY A 112 16.68 5.81 17.97
N LEU A 113 15.45 6.16 17.57
CA LEU A 113 14.92 7.51 17.71
C LEU A 113 14.61 7.82 19.19
N PRO A 114 14.61 9.10 19.60
CA PRO A 114 14.29 9.49 20.97
C PRO A 114 12.91 9.02 21.44
N ASP A 115 12.71 8.89 22.76
CA ASP A 115 11.47 8.36 23.35
C ASP A 115 10.20 9.14 22.96
N ASN A 116 10.34 10.43 22.64
CA ASN A 116 9.22 11.26 22.17
C ASN A 116 8.85 11.03 20.69
N TYR A 117 9.59 10.18 19.95
CA TYR A 117 9.29 9.88 18.55
C TYR A 117 7.88 9.28 18.37
N ILE A 118 7.55 8.30 19.21
CA ILE A 118 6.25 7.62 19.08
C ILE A 118 5.09 8.62 19.30
N PRO A 119 4.98 9.30 20.45
CA PRO A 119 3.81 10.16 20.71
C PRO A 119 3.79 11.44 19.88
N GLU A 120 4.94 11.97 19.45
CA GLU A 120 4.99 13.29 18.83
C GLU A 120 5.20 13.28 17.32
N VAL A 121 5.58 12.15 16.74
CA VAL A 121 5.84 12.02 15.30
C VAL A 121 5.09 10.85 14.69
N LEU A 122 5.22 9.63 15.25
CA LEU A 122 4.64 8.44 14.64
C LEU A 122 3.12 8.42 14.77
N GLU A 123 2.58 8.66 15.97
CA GLU A 123 1.12 8.67 16.16
C GLU A 123 0.42 9.75 15.33
N PRO A 124 0.88 11.03 15.27
CA PRO A 124 0.32 12.01 14.35
C PRO A 124 0.42 11.61 12.87
N PHE A 125 1.46 10.89 12.47
CA PHE A 125 1.56 10.38 11.11
C PHE A 125 0.56 9.26 10.83
N LYS A 126 0.33 8.33 11.77
CA LYS A 126 -0.71 7.31 11.67
C LYS A 126 -2.12 7.93 11.54
N GLU A 127 -2.40 8.94 12.33
CA GLU A 127 -3.63 9.74 12.23
C GLU A 127 -3.80 10.34 10.83
N THR A 128 -2.71 10.88 10.28
CA THR A 128 -2.71 11.42 8.92
C THR A 128 -3.00 10.34 7.89
N ILE A 129 -2.43 9.13 8.04
CA ILE A 129 -2.76 7.98 7.17
C ILE A 129 -4.26 7.70 7.21
N ALA A 130 -4.85 7.55 8.40
CA ALA A 130 -6.27 7.23 8.55
C ALA A 130 -7.17 8.30 7.91
N GLN A 131 -6.82 9.58 8.06
CA GLN A 131 -7.51 10.69 7.38
C GLN A 131 -7.39 10.60 5.86
N GLN A 132 -6.22 10.23 5.32
CA GLN A 132 -6.03 10.07 3.87
C GLN A 132 -6.86 8.89 3.34
N VAL A 133 -6.88 7.76 4.05
CA VAL A 133 -7.74 6.62 3.72
C VAL A 133 -9.21 7.06 3.67
N GLY A 134 -9.69 7.77 4.68
CA GLY A 134 -11.05 8.31 4.69
C GLY A 134 -11.36 9.23 3.50
N ARG A 135 -10.41 10.09 3.09
CA ARG A 135 -10.55 10.93 1.89
C ARG A 135 -10.65 10.12 0.61
N PHE A 136 -9.83 9.08 0.46
CA PHE A 136 -9.91 8.20 -0.71
C PHE A 136 -11.28 7.56 -0.84
N LEU A 137 -11.82 7.03 0.26
CA LEU A 137 -13.16 6.44 0.27
C LEU A 137 -14.24 7.48 -0.03
N GLN A 138 -14.11 8.69 0.49
CA GLN A 138 -15.04 9.78 0.18
C GLN A 138 -15.04 10.11 -1.32
N PHE A 139 -13.89 10.14 -1.99
CA PHE A 139 -13.82 10.32 -3.43
C PHE A 139 -14.47 9.17 -4.19
N PHE A 140 -14.26 7.93 -3.75
CA PHE A 140 -14.92 6.77 -4.32
C PHE A 140 -16.46 6.88 -4.18
N TYR A 141 -16.96 7.15 -3.00
CA TYR A 141 -18.41 7.30 -2.76
C TYR A 141 -19.03 8.44 -3.58
N THR A 142 -18.32 9.53 -3.77
CA THR A 142 -18.80 10.66 -4.60
C THR A 142 -18.73 10.40 -6.10
N SER A 143 -18.03 9.35 -6.55
CA SER A 143 -17.99 8.94 -7.96
C SER A 143 -19.29 8.28 -8.45
N GLY A 144 -20.21 7.88 -7.56
CA GLY A 144 -21.63 7.79 -7.85
C GLY A 144 -22.22 6.38 -8.06
N GLN A 145 -21.46 5.29 -7.92
CA GLN A 145 -22.05 3.94 -8.09
C GLN A 145 -22.16 3.17 -6.76
N HIS A 146 -21.29 3.43 -5.80
CA HIS A 146 -21.22 2.72 -4.53
C HIS A 146 -21.06 3.72 -3.39
N ASN A 147 -21.68 3.43 -2.26
CA ASN A 147 -21.62 4.25 -1.05
C ASN A 147 -21.06 3.50 0.17
N THR A 148 -20.57 2.29 -0.04
CA THR A 148 -20.00 1.42 1.00
C THR A 148 -18.76 0.71 0.48
N VAL A 149 -17.89 0.32 1.41
CA VAL A 149 -16.79 -0.62 1.24
C VAL A 149 -16.89 -1.63 2.38
N ASP A 150 -16.77 -2.92 2.09
CA ASP A 150 -16.89 -4.00 3.08
C ASP A 150 -15.58 -4.28 3.81
N LEU A 151 -14.44 -4.06 3.14
CA LEU A 151 -13.12 -4.34 3.67
C LEU A 151 -12.10 -3.33 3.12
N ILE A 152 -11.20 -2.90 3.98
CA ILE A 152 -9.98 -2.18 3.61
C ILE A 152 -8.79 -3.13 3.76
N ALA A 153 -8.01 -3.30 2.69
CA ALA A 153 -6.73 -4.02 2.71
C ALA A 153 -5.59 -3.01 2.56
N LEU A 154 -4.83 -2.78 3.63
CA LEU A 154 -3.67 -1.89 3.62
C LEU A 154 -2.45 -2.63 3.07
N ALA A 155 -1.78 -2.02 2.11
CA ALA A 155 -0.56 -2.53 1.48
C ALA A 155 0.54 -1.45 1.48
N GLY A 156 1.71 -1.81 0.98
CA GLY A 156 2.86 -0.92 0.91
C GLY A 156 3.65 -0.81 2.21
N GLY A 157 4.75 -0.08 2.14
CA GLY A 157 5.70 0.00 3.26
C GLY A 157 5.14 0.62 4.54
N CYS A 158 4.15 1.51 4.44
CA CYS A 158 3.53 2.12 5.61
C CYS A 158 2.49 1.21 6.29
N ALA A 159 1.99 0.18 5.60
CA ALA A 159 1.10 -0.81 6.21
C ALA A 159 1.80 -1.66 7.29
N SER A 160 3.15 -1.70 7.28
CA SER A 160 3.92 -2.38 8.32
C SER A 160 4.07 -1.59 9.63
N ILE A 161 3.52 -0.37 9.72
CA ILE A 161 3.52 0.42 10.96
C ILE A 161 2.59 -0.26 11.97
N PRO A 162 3.07 -0.64 13.17
CA PRO A 162 2.25 -1.36 14.14
C PRO A 162 0.98 -0.62 14.52
N GLY A 163 -0.18 -1.32 14.50
CA GLY A 163 -1.49 -0.81 14.89
C GLY A 163 -2.08 0.23 13.93
N ILE A 164 -1.60 0.28 12.68
CA ILE A 164 -2.19 1.18 11.67
C ILE A 164 -3.55 0.68 11.19
N ASP A 165 -3.70 -0.61 11.02
CA ASP A 165 -4.95 -1.27 10.67
C ASP A 165 -6.03 -1.05 11.73
N GLU A 166 -5.69 -1.27 13.00
CA GLU A 166 -6.59 -1.02 14.13
C GLU A 166 -7.04 0.45 14.21
N LEU A 167 -6.12 1.39 13.95
CA LEU A 167 -6.43 2.82 13.94
C LEU A 167 -7.38 3.18 12.79
N VAL A 168 -7.10 2.70 11.58
CA VAL A 168 -7.95 2.94 10.41
C VAL A 168 -9.34 2.34 10.63
N GLU A 169 -9.42 1.09 11.11
CA GLU A 169 -10.69 0.44 11.44
C GLU A 169 -11.49 1.23 12.48
N SER A 170 -10.85 1.66 13.57
CA SER A 170 -11.51 2.41 14.64
C SER A 170 -12.04 3.77 14.18
N GLN A 171 -11.33 4.45 13.27
CA GLN A 171 -11.74 5.77 12.78
C GLN A 171 -12.82 5.71 11.69
N LEU A 172 -12.78 4.69 10.85
CA LEU A 172 -13.67 4.61 9.68
C LEU A 172 -14.84 3.64 9.89
N GLY A 173 -14.78 2.75 10.90
CA GLY A 173 -15.81 1.76 11.16
C GLY A 173 -15.90 0.68 10.08
N ILE A 174 -14.83 0.45 9.32
CA ILE A 174 -14.74 -0.54 8.26
C ILE A 174 -13.63 -1.51 8.62
N THR A 175 -13.92 -2.82 8.57
CA THR A 175 -12.91 -3.85 8.83
C THR A 175 -11.67 -3.63 7.99
N THR A 176 -10.53 -3.52 8.67
CA THR A 176 -9.25 -3.19 8.04
C THR A 176 -8.21 -4.26 8.34
N VAL A 177 -7.54 -4.75 7.32
CA VAL A 177 -6.49 -5.78 7.42
C VAL A 177 -5.23 -5.36 6.70
N ILE A 178 -4.10 -5.93 7.10
CA ILE A 178 -2.85 -5.81 6.34
C ILE A 178 -2.88 -6.83 5.20
N ALA A 179 -2.70 -6.36 3.97
CA ALA A 179 -2.69 -7.20 2.79
C ALA A 179 -1.50 -8.18 2.82
N ASN A 180 -1.79 -9.48 2.80
CA ASN A 180 -0.77 -10.53 2.73
C ASN A 180 -1.09 -11.52 1.59
N PRO A 181 -0.60 -11.29 0.37
CA PRO A 181 -0.88 -12.20 -0.75
C PRO A 181 -0.22 -13.58 -0.59
N PHE A 182 0.70 -13.73 0.35
CA PHE A 182 1.46 -14.98 0.57
C PHE A 182 0.84 -15.90 1.64
N ALA A 183 -0.24 -15.50 2.32
CA ALA A 183 -0.78 -16.24 3.47
C ALA A 183 -1.12 -17.70 3.15
N ASN A 184 -1.61 -17.99 1.94
CA ASN A 184 -1.97 -19.32 1.49
C ASN A 184 -0.88 -20.00 0.65
N MET A 185 0.33 -19.44 0.55
CA MET A 185 1.43 -20.00 -0.22
C MET A 185 2.31 -20.92 0.63
N SER A 186 2.76 -22.02 0.03
CA SER A 186 3.76 -22.89 0.64
C SER A 186 5.16 -22.33 0.43
N LEU A 187 5.95 -22.23 1.48
CA LEU A 187 7.33 -21.79 1.40
C LEU A 187 8.25 -22.96 0.97
N SER A 188 9.13 -22.69 0.01
CA SER A 188 10.22 -23.61 -0.31
C SER A 188 11.14 -23.76 0.90
N SER A 189 11.69 -24.97 1.12
CA SER A 189 12.69 -25.25 2.16
C SER A 189 13.96 -24.39 2.06
N LYS A 190 14.18 -23.73 0.91
CA LYS A 190 15.30 -22.80 0.69
C LYS A 190 15.03 -21.38 1.20
N VAL A 191 13.78 -21.06 1.54
CA VAL A 191 13.38 -19.74 2.04
C VAL A 191 13.35 -19.76 3.56
N ASN A 192 14.07 -18.83 4.19
CA ASN A 192 13.99 -18.67 5.64
C ASN A 192 12.69 -17.93 6.00
N PRO A 193 11.74 -18.56 6.74
CA PRO A 193 10.48 -17.93 7.13
C PRO A 193 10.67 -16.61 7.90
N GLN A 194 11.73 -16.50 8.71
CA GLN A 194 12.04 -15.29 9.48
C GLN A 194 12.40 -14.07 8.60
N SER A 195 12.84 -14.31 7.35
CA SER A 195 13.12 -13.20 6.42
C SER A 195 11.86 -12.60 5.78
N LEU A 196 10.71 -13.24 5.93
CA LEU A 196 9.41 -12.82 5.39
C LEU A 196 8.49 -12.18 6.44
N SER A 197 8.90 -12.18 7.71
CA SER A 197 8.13 -11.62 8.83
C SER A 197 8.44 -10.14 9.12
N LYS A 198 9.10 -9.44 8.17
CA LYS A 198 9.49 -8.04 8.31
C LYS A 198 8.75 -7.15 7.33
#